data_494bc4b0dfc8cb96adfb29eade534951
#
_entry.id   494bc4b0dfc8cb96adfb29eade534951
#
_cell.length_a   1.000
_cell.length_b   1.000
_cell.length_c   1.000
_cell.angle_alpha   90.00
_cell.angle_beta   90.00
_cell.angle_gamma   90.00
#
_symmetry.space_group_name_H-M   'P 1'
#
loop_
_entity.id
_entity.type
_entity.pdbx_description
1 polymer ?
#
loop_
_entity_poly.entity_id
_entity_poly.type
_entity_poly.pdbx_seq_one_letter_code
_entity_poly.pdbx_strand_id
1 'polypeptide(L)'
;MNNTSNSLVSGIDPASFSAVTGPSQDLFRFVNGPWVDMYRLPDDRSRYGSFDKLAEDAENQIRDILEEDDCPAVKSRALYHSFLDVDAIDAAGLAAIEDQLASIDEAEDKAALTRALGAMNPTGGPDLIGIAVYGDPGAPETNVVHIEQDGLDLPDEAYYREDHYAPIREAYVEMVAKQLKNAHLAADDEDAHAQAKRFLDVETRIAANHWDNVSTRDSVKTYNPTDYADLCAMLADVDLDAWIDAWQNAYDATTAAAVQPLDFRGCFSHTIVHEPSFLTGLNAFWKEASLDDLKLWARVHVVIGSTLELPHEFDETNFDFYGKTLSGQKEQRVRWKRGVSLVNGICGEDVGREYVKRHFPETSKQRMEQLVGNLIDAYRVSISNSTWLGDETKAKALEKLSKFVPKIGYTNHWRDYSALDVREDAGFAQNMRAANLYETGYQLAKVGKAVDKDEWLMNPQTVNAYY
;
A
#
# COMPACT_ATOMS: atom_id res chain seq x y z
N MET A 1 -17.99 -0.16 -48.64
CA MET A 1 -18.96 -0.61 -47.63
C MET A 1 -18.54 -2.02 -47.20
N ASN A 2 -17.63 -2.14 -46.29
CA ASN A 2 -17.31 -3.44 -45.69
C ASN A 2 -17.97 -3.52 -44.32
N ASN A 3 -19.08 -4.26 -44.32
CA ASN A 3 -19.82 -4.59 -43.13
C ASN A 3 -19.06 -5.74 -42.42
N THR A 4 -18.04 -5.44 -41.64
CA THR A 4 -17.50 -6.41 -40.70
C THR A 4 -18.47 -6.48 -39.52
N SER A 5 -19.37 -7.46 -39.58
CA SER A 5 -20.15 -7.90 -38.43
C SER A 5 -19.18 -8.29 -37.35
N ASN A 6 -19.02 -7.45 -36.30
CA ASN A 6 -18.37 -7.80 -35.06
C ASN A 6 -19.21 -8.93 -34.43
N SER A 7 -18.97 -10.16 -34.84
CA SER A 7 -19.52 -11.33 -34.13
C SER A 7 -18.91 -11.31 -32.71
N LEU A 8 -19.77 -11.19 -31.71
CA LEU A 8 -19.37 -11.35 -30.30
C LEU A 8 -18.73 -12.74 -30.15
N VAL A 9 -17.45 -12.76 -29.89
CA VAL A 9 -16.72 -14.00 -29.60
C VAL A 9 -16.98 -14.34 -28.15
N SER A 10 -17.48 -15.57 -27.91
CA SER A 10 -17.61 -16.11 -26.54
C SER A 10 -16.24 -16.22 -25.91
N GLY A 11 -16.09 -15.84 -24.63
CA GLY A 11 -14.89 -16.11 -23.83
C GLY A 11 -14.74 -17.60 -23.45
N ILE A 12 -15.71 -18.45 -23.81
CA ILE A 12 -15.68 -19.89 -23.57
C ILE A 12 -15.25 -20.57 -24.87
N ASP A 13 -14.12 -21.28 -24.83
CA ASP A 13 -13.63 -22.11 -25.94
C ASP A 13 -13.81 -23.60 -25.63
N PRO A 14 -14.90 -24.23 -26.14
CA PRO A 14 -15.12 -25.66 -25.90
C PRO A 14 -14.03 -26.59 -26.46
N ALA A 15 -13.22 -26.11 -27.44
CA ALA A 15 -12.12 -26.90 -27.98
C ALA A 15 -10.96 -27.08 -26.98
N SER A 16 -10.89 -26.21 -25.97
CA SER A 16 -9.91 -26.32 -24.87
C SER A 16 -10.30 -27.30 -23.77
N PHE A 17 -11.52 -27.86 -23.79
CA PHE A 17 -12.02 -28.74 -22.75
C PHE A 17 -11.37 -30.13 -22.80
N SER A 18 -11.32 -30.78 -21.64
CA SER A 18 -10.79 -32.14 -21.52
C SER A 18 -11.61 -33.15 -22.35
N ALA A 19 -10.93 -33.97 -23.15
CA ALA A 19 -11.55 -35.07 -23.86
C ALA A 19 -11.68 -36.35 -22.99
N VAL A 20 -11.02 -36.39 -21.82
CA VAL A 20 -10.93 -37.58 -20.96
C VAL A 20 -11.66 -37.41 -19.62
N THR A 21 -11.83 -36.21 -19.13
CA THR A 21 -12.57 -35.94 -17.88
C THR A 21 -13.93 -35.35 -18.21
N GLY A 22 -15.00 -35.99 -17.74
CA GLY A 22 -16.37 -35.49 -17.97
C GLY A 22 -16.76 -34.40 -16.97
N PRO A 23 -17.68 -33.48 -17.34
CA PRO A 23 -18.08 -32.36 -16.46
C PRO A 23 -18.76 -32.82 -15.16
N SER A 24 -19.39 -33.99 -15.16
CA SER A 24 -20.00 -34.57 -13.96
C SER A 24 -19.01 -35.27 -13.03
N GLN A 25 -17.79 -35.54 -13.48
CA GLN A 25 -16.73 -36.14 -12.68
C GLN A 25 -15.92 -35.08 -11.97
N ASP A 26 -15.43 -34.07 -12.73
CA ASP A 26 -14.66 -32.94 -12.23
C ASP A 26 -14.80 -31.79 -13.22
N LEU A 27 -15.68 -30.82 -12.90
CA LEU A 27 -15.94 -29.68 -13.76
C LEU A 27 -14.69 -28.80 -13.94
N PHE A 28 -13.88 -28.63 -12.89
CA PHE A 28 -12.65 -27.84 -12.98
C PHE A 28 -11.65 -28.48 -13.94
N ARG A 29 -11.39 -29.77 -13.77
CA ARG A 29 -10.47 -30.52 -14.67
C ARG A 29 -11.04 -30.68 -16.08
N PHE A 30 -12.37 -30.75 -16.23
CA PHE A 30 -13.00 -30.74 -17.55
C PHE A 30 -12.70 -29.45 -18.32
N VAL A 31 -12.86 -28.29 -17.69
CA VAL A 31 -12.66 -26.98 -18.33
C VAL A 31 -11.19 -26.59 -18.41
N ASN A 32 -10.44 -26.78 -17.32
CA ASN A 32 -9.08 -26.21 -17.17
C ASN A 32 -7.97 -27.27 -17.26
N GLY A 33 -8.29 -28.57 -17.17
CA GLY A 33 -7.30 -29.65 -17.07
C GLY A 33 -6.22 -29.60 -18.16
N PRO A 34 -6.57 -29.55 -19.46
CA PRO A 34 -5.58 -29.51 -20.53
C PRO A 34 -4.62 -28.32 -20.43
N TRP A 35 -5.12 -27.14 -20.03
CA TRP A 35 -4.29 -25.95 -19.80
C TRP A 35 -3.36 -26.16 -18.59
N VAL A 36 -3.89 -26.62 -17.45
CA VAL A 36 -3.10 -26.88 -16.23
C VAL A 36 -1.96 -27.86 -16.46
N ASP A 37 -2.21 -28.91 -17.27
CA ASP A 37 -1.23 -29.96 -17.55
C ASP A 37 -0.11 -29.48 -18.49
N MET A 38 -0.39 -28.51 -19.36
CA MET A 38 0.57 -27.98 -20.34
C MET A 38 1.29 -26.71 -19.89
N TYR A 39 0.61 -25.89 -19.06
CA TYR A 39 1.16 -24.59 -18.67
C TYR A 39 2.41 -24.75 -17.79
N ARG A 40 3.41 -23.95 -18.06
CA ARG A 40 4.61 -23.86 -17.23
C ARG A 40 4.62 -22.50 -16.54
N LEU A 41 4.52 -22.55 -15.21
CA LEU A 41 4.56 -21.35 -14.39
C LEU A 41 5.92 -20.65 -14.55
N PRO A 42 5.95 -19.34 -14.90
CA PRO A 42 7.18 -18.56 -14.90
C PRO A 42 7.83 -18.51 -13.51
N ASP A 43 9.15 -18.46 -13.45
CA ASP A 43 9.90 -18.52 -12.19
C ASP A 43 9.75 -17.24 -11.33
N ASP A 44 9.29 -16.13 -11.93
CA ASP A 44 8.93 -14.89 -11.24
C ASP A 44 7.51 -14.89 -10.66
N ARG A 45 6.79 -16.02 -10.71
CA ARG A 45 5.42 -16.14 -10.22
C ARG A 45 5.23 -17.38 -9.35
N SER A 46 4.40 -17.25 -8.30
CA SER A 46 3.97 -18.36 -7.45
C SER A 46 2.62 -18.95 -7.88
N ARG A 47 1.85 -18.27 -8.72
CA ARG A 47 0.55 -18.68 -9.28
C ARG A 47 0.30 -18.05 -10.63
N TYR A 48 -0.64 -18.59 -11.39
CA TYR A 48 -1.11 -18.01 -12.64
C TYR A 48 -2.55 -18.45 -12.97
N GLY A 49 -3.36 -17.52 -13.46
CA GLY A 49 -4.73 -17.74 -13.90
C GLY A 49 -5.22 -16.63 -14.83
N SER A 50 -6.52 -16.60 -15.10
CA SER A 50 -7.11 -15.61 -16.03
C SER A 50 -6.92 -14.17 -15.56
N PHE A 51 -7.00 -13.91 -14.24
CA PHE A 51 -6.75 -12.59 -13.68
C PHE A 51 -5.29 -12.16 -13.84
N ASP A 52 -4.34 -13.10 -13.65
CA ASP A 52 -2.92 -12.81 -13.82
C ASP A 52 -2.60 -12.48 -15.28
N LYS A 53 -3.25 -13.18 -16.24
CA LYS A 53 -3.10 -12.85 -17.66
C LYS A 53 -3.64 -11.44 -17.98
N LEU A 54 -4.82 -11.10 -17.47
CA LEU A 54 -5.39 -9.76 -17.69
C LEU A 54 -4.53 -8.67 -17.07
N ALA A 55 -4.00 -8.90 -15.86
CA ALA A 55 -3.08 -7.99 -15.20
C ALA A 55 -1.79 -7.81 -16.01
N GLU A 56 -1.24 -8.89 -16.59
CA GLU A 56 -0.05 -8.85 -17.45
C GLU A 56 -0.32 -8.09 -18.76
N ASP A 57 -1.48 -8.31 -19.36
CA ASP A 57 -1.89 -7.55 -20.56
C ASP A 57 -2.01 -6.04 -20.24
N ALA A 58 -2.59 -5.67 -19.08
CA ALA A 58 -2.66 -4.28 -18.63
C ALA A 58 -1.28 -3.68 -18.32
N GLU A 59 -0.37 -4.44 -17.69
CA GLU A 59 1.01 -4.01 -17.45
C GLU A 59 1.74 -3.68 -18.75
N ASN A 60 1.62 -4.54 -19.77
CA ASN A 60 2.22 -4.27 -21.09
C ASN A 60 1.64 -3.02 -21.74
N GLN A 61 0.31 -2.83 -21.66
CA GLN A 61 -0.36 -1.65 -22.22
C GLN A 61 0.05 -0.36 -21.51
N ILE A 62 0.23 -0.39 -20.19
CA ILE A 62 0.75 0.76 -19.42
C ILE A 62 2.19 1.05 -19.79
N ARG A 63 3.03 0.02 -19.90
CA ARG A 63 4.41 0.16 -20.36
C ARG A 63 4.47 0.84 -21.72
N ASP A 64 3.69 0.37 -22.71
CA ASP A 64 3.65 0.94 -24.04
C ASP A 64 3.30 2.44 -24.00
N ILE A 65 2.42 2.88 -23.09
CA ILE A 65 2.09 4.28 -22.88
C ILE A 65 3.26 5.07 -22.30
N LEU A 66 3.92 4.52 -21.25
CA LEU A 66 5.00 5.20 -20.52
C LEU A 66 6.28 5.33 -21.34
N GLU A 67 6.52 4.43 -22.31
CA GLU A 67 7.69 4.43 -23.19
C GLU A 67 7.52 5.32 -24.44
N GLU A 68 6.34 5.93 -24.65
CA GLU A 68 6.14 6.89 -25.76
C GLU A 68 6.86 8.22 -25.50
N ASP A 69 7.51 8.78 -26.50
CA ASP A 69 8.24 10.04 -26.40
C ASP A 69 7.36 11.23 -26.01
N ASP A 70 6.10 11.22 -26.47
CA ASP A 70 5.09 12.26 -26.23
C ASP A 70 4.00 11.83 -25.24
N CYS A 71 4.36 10.95 -24.30
CA CYS A 71 3.45 10.46 -23.27
C CYS A 71 2.78 11.59 -22.49
N PRO A 72 1.43 11.72 -22.52
CA PRO A 72 0.72 12.78 -21.82
C PRO A 72 0.75 12.64 -20.29
N ALA A 73 0.97 11.43 -19.78
CA ALA A 73 1.10 11.13 -18.35
C ALA A 73 2.52 11.47 -17.85
N VAL A 74 2.85 12.76 -17.82
CA VAL A 74 4.22 13.26 -17.60
C VAL A 74 4.77 12.84 -16.24
N LYS A 75 3.93 12.87 -15.17
CA LYS A 75 4.34 12.49 -13.81
C LYS A 75 4.63 11.00 -13.72
N SER A 76 3.73 10.19 -14.27
CA SER A 76 3.88 8.73 -14.33
C SER A 76 5.13 8.33 -15.12
N ARG A 77 5.38 8.98 -16.26
CA ARG A 77 6.56 8.74 -17.11
C ARG A 77 7.85 9.11 -16.38
N ALA A 78 7.90 10.28 -15.76
CA ALA A 78 9.08 10.73 -15.01
C ALA A 78 9.43 9.77 -13.85
N LEU A 79 8.41 9.34 -13.09
CA LEU A 79 8.61 8.37 -12.01
C LEU A 79 9.09 7.02 -12.55
N TYR A 80 8.49 6.52 -13.63
CA TYR A 80 8.87 5.26 -14.28
C TYR A 80 10.32 5.28 -14.75
N HIS A 81 10.74 6.30 -15.49
CA HIS A 81 12.09 6.40 -16.01
C HIS A 81 13.13 6.60 -14.90
N SER A 82 12.86 7.41 -13.88
CA SER A 82 13.77 7.57 -12.75
C SER A 82 13.95 6.26 -11.96
N PHE A 83 12.92 5.42 -11.86
CA PHE A 83 13.03 4.08 -11.27
C PHE A 83 13.84 3.12 -12.15
N LEU A 84 13.76 3.23 -13.49
CA LEU A 84 14.49 2.37 -14.41
C LEU A 84 15.98 2.72 -14.51
N ASP A 85 16.37 3.91 -14.13
CA ASP A 85 17.76 4.38 -14.18
C ASP A 85 18.58 3.84 -13.00
N VAL A 86 18.89 2.52 -13.10
CA VAL A 86 19.66 1.81 -12.06
C VAL A 86 21.05 2.41 -11.91
N ASP A 87 21.67 2.82 -13.01
CA ASP A 87 23.02 3.40 -12.98
C ASP A 87 23.05 4.70 -12.17
N ALA A 88 22.01 5.54 -12.30
CA ALA A 88 21.89 6.75 -11.49
C ALA A 88 21.61 6.45 -10.01
N ILE A 89 20.76 5.45 -9.72
CA ILE A 89 20.48 5.01 -8.34
C ILE A 89 21.77 4.47 -7.70
N ASP A 90 22.48 3.57 -8.38
CA ASP A 90 23.72 3.00 -7.88
C ASP A 90 24.81 4.07 -7.66
N ALA A 91 24.91 5.04 -8.58
CA ALA A 91 25.85 6.15 -8.46
C ALA A 91 25.54 7.10 -7.29
N ALA A 92 24.26 7.24 -6.90
CA ALA A 92 23.84 8.04 -5.75
C ALA A 92 24.26 7.41 -4.40
N GLY A 93 24.49 6.09 -4.37
CA GLY A 93 24.91 5.38 -3.16
C GLY A 93 23.90 5.53 -2.02
N LEU A 94 24.39 5.91 -0.84
CA LEU A 94 23.56 6.10 0.35
C LEU A 94 22.97 7.51 0.49
N ALA A 95 23.19 8.41 -0.48
CA ALA A 95 22.74 9.81 -0.40
C ALA A 95 21.20 9.94 -0.23
N ALA A 96 20.45 8.93 -0.65
CA ALA A 96 18.99 8.89 -0.46
C ALA A 96 18.55 8.87 1.01
N ILE A 97 19.38 8.33 1.92
CA ILE A 97 19.04 8.11 3.34
C ILE A 97 20.01 8.80 4.32
N GLU A 98 21.06 9.46 3.83
CA GLU A 98 22.13 10.04 4.66
C GLU A 98 21.60 11.04 5.69
N ASP A 99 20.70 11.94 5.28
CA ASP A 99 20.08 12.95 6.12
C ASP A 99 19.17 12.34 7.21
N GLN A 100 18.45 11.27 6.87
CA GLN A 100 17.61 10.54 7.82
C GLN A 100 18.46 9.80 8.86
N LEU A 101 19.50 9.08 8.42
CA LEU A 101 20.43 8.40 9.33
C LEU A 101 21.15 9.40 10.24
N ALA A 102 21.62 10.55 9.70
CA ALA A 102 22.26 11.60 10.47
C ALA A 102 21.32 12.16 11.56
N SER A 103 20.04 12.41 11.21
CA SER A 103 19.04 12.91 12.16
C SER A 103 18.78 11.93 13.31
N ILE A 104 18.80 10.61 13.02
CA ILE A 104 18.67 9.56 14.05
C ILE A 104 19.94 9.55 14.93
N ASP A 105 21.13 9.62 14.32
CA ASP A 105 22.41 9.55 15.03
C ASP A 105 22.64 10.75 15.94
N GLU A 106 22.22 11.93 15.53
CA GLU A 106 22.35 13.18 16.29
C GLU A 106 21.36 13.29 17.46
N ALA A 107 20.32 12.46 17.52
CA ALA A 107 19.36 12.48 18.62
C ALA A 107 20.05 12.09 19.95
N GLU A 108 20.18 13.06 20.88
CA GLU A 108 20.85 12.85 22.16
C GLU A 108 19.95 12.17 23.21
N ASP A 109 18.64 12.20 23.01
CA ASP A 109 17.63 11.61 23.88
C ASP A 109 16.40 11.15 23.08
N LYS A 110 15.45 10.48 23.76
CA LYS A 110 14.22 9.99 23.12
C LYS A 110 13.35 11.11 22.58
N ALA A 111 13.31 12.27 23.23
CA ALA A 111 12.53 13.41 22.75
C ALA A 111 13.11 13.98 21.45
N ALA A 112 14.44 14.02 21.33
CA ALA A 112 15.10 14.37 20.06
C ALA A 112 14.82 13.34 18.97
N LEU A 113 14.83 12.06 19.29
CA LEU A 113 14.50 10.98 18.35
C LEU A 113 13.02 11.06 17.89
N THR A 114 12.08 11.30 18.82
CA THR A 114 10.66 11.52 18.46
C THR A 114 10.50 12.65 17.45
N ARG A 115 11.18 13.78 17.66
CA ARG A 115 11.16 14.91 16.70
C ARG A 115 11.79 14.54 15.36
N ALA A 116 12.90 13.80 15.37
CA ALA A 116 13.53 13.33 14.13
C ALA A 116 12.58 12.43 13.32
N LEU A 117 11.92 11.46 13.97
CA LEU A 117 10.92 10.59 13.32
C LEU A 117 9.74 11.39 12.76
N GLY A 118 9.20 12.35 13.53
CA GLY A 118 8.14 13.23 13.05
C GLY A 118 8.57 14.06 11.83
N ALA A 119 9.79 14.58 11.82
CA ALA A 119 10.32 15.37 10.71
C ALA A 119 10.55 14.52 9.43
N MET A 120 10.80 13.23 9.53
CA MET A 120 10.96 12.31 8.39
C MET A 120 9.62 11.86 7.80
N ASN A 121 8.55 11.84 8.58
CA ASN A 121 7.26 11.27 8.19
C ASN A 121 6.71 11.80 6.84
N PRO A 122 6.72 13.12 6.53
CA PRO A 122 6.19 13.61 5.25
C PRO A 122 6.96 13.11 4.02
N THR A 123 8.16 12.61 4.18
CA THR A 123 9.02 12.15 3.07
C THR A 123 9.26 10.64 3.09
N GLY A 124 8.59 9.90 3.95
CA GLY A 124 8.67 8.43 4.02
C GLY A 124 9.68 7.93 5.06
N GLY A 125 9.65 8.47 6.28
CA GLY A 125 10.41 7.94 7.41
C GLY A 125 9.75 6.72 8.06
N PRO A 126 10.40 6.14 9.09
CA PRO A 126 9.84 5.00 9.82
C PRO A 126 8.58 5.38 10.61
N ASP A 127 7.55 4.56 10.53
CA ASP A 127 6.28 4.76 11.21
C ASP A 127 6.15 3.87 12.46
N LEU A 128 5.92 4.50 13.62
CA LEU A 128 5.61 3.79 14.87
C LEU A 128 4.14 3.39 14.97
N ILE A 129 3.28 4.13 14.27
CA ILE A 129 1.83 3.96 14.21
C ILE A 129 1.36 4.14 12.78
N GLY A 130 0.47 3.29 12.32
CA GLY A 130 -0.18 3.44 11.02
C GLY A 130 -1.20 4.59 11.04
N ILE A 131 -1.17 5.42 10.00
CA ILE A 131 -2.09 6.55 9.85
C ILE A 131 -2.79 6.46 8.50
N ALA A 132 -4.12 6.49 8.53
CA ALA A 132 -4.94 6.52 7.32
C ALA A 132 -6.06 7.55 7.47
N VAL A 133 -6.62 8.02 6.33
CA VAL A 133 -7.73 8.98 6.34
C VAL A 133 -8.88 8.43 5.51
N TYR A 134 -9.99 8.14 6.18
CA TYR A 134 -11.25 7.72 5.54
C TYR A 134 -12.46 8.03 6.42
N GLY A 135 -13.66 7.64 6.00
CA GLY A 135 -14.90 7.98 6.70
C GLY A 135 -14.98 7.40 8.11
N ASP A 136 -15.43 8.19 9.06
CA ASP A 136 -15.74 7.74 10.42
C ASP A 136 -16.88 6.70 10.39
N PRO A 137 -16.72 5.46 10.88
CA PRO A 137 -17.79 4.47 10.92
C PRO A 137 -19.04 4.93 11.67
N GLY A 138 -18.91 5.81 12.64
CA GLY A 138 -20.02 6.40 13.40
C GLY A 138 -20.65 7.63 12.76
N ALA A 139 -19.91 8.31 11.87
CA ALA A 139 -20.36 9.46 11.08
C ALA A 139 -19.86 9.37 9.63
N PRO A 140 -20.35 8.41 8.82
CA PRO A 140 -19.74 7.97 7.55
C PRO A 140 -19.75 9.03 6.44
N GLU A 141 -20.29 10.19 6.69
CA GLU A 141 -20.22 11.35 5.76
C GLU A 141 -19.00 12.24 6.01
N THR A 142 -18.15 11.95 7.02
CA THR A 142 -17.01 12.80 7.40
C THR A 142 -15.72 11.99 7.45
N ASN A 143 -14.67 12.47 6.81
CA ASN A 143 -13.34 11.87 6.90
C ASN A 143 -12.66 12.24 8.21
N VAL A 144 -12.03 11.25 8.84
CA VAL A 144 -11.23 11.39 10.06
C VAL A 144 -9.92 10.64 9.92
N VAL A 145 -8.98 10.93 10.81
CA VAL A 145 -7.75 10.13 10.94
C VAL A 145 -8.07 8.82 11.65
N HIS A 146 -7.61 7.73 11.08
CA HIS A 146 -7.57 6.41 11.68
C HIS A 146 -6.14 6.10 12.11
N ILE A 147 -5.99 5.52 13.30
CA ILE A 147 -4.70 5.13 13.86
C ILE A 147 -4.72 3.62 14.09
N GLU A 148 -3.72 2.95 13.53
CA GLU A 148 -3.59 1.50 13.50
C GLU A 148 -2.23 1.08 14.09
N GLN A 149 -2.14 -0.18 14.51
CA GLN A 149 -0.86 -0.76 14.93
C GLN A 149 0.12 -0.85 13.77
N ASP A 150 1.40 -0.56 14.05
CA ASP A 150 2.48 -0.56 13.07
C ASP A 150 3.85 -0.78 13.72
N GLY A 151 4.94 -0.55 13.00
CA GLY A 151 6.32 -0.59 13.49
C GLY A 151 6.99 -1.96 13.36
N LEU A 152 6.46 -2.85 12.51
CA LEU A 152 7.00 -4.18 12.23
C LEU A 152 7.27 -4.35 10.73
N ASP A 153 8.34 -5.06 10.40
CA ASP A 153 8.66 -5.41 9.01
C ASP A 153 8.18 -6.81 8.59
N LEU A 154 8.04 -7.75 9.53
CA LEU A 154 7.40 -9.04 9.22
C LEU A 154 5.88 -8.88 9.16
N PRO A 155 5.15 -9.73 8.40
CA PRO A 155 3.75 -9.47 8.01
C PRO A 155 2.74 -9.30 9.14
N ASP A 156 2.95 -9.92 10.28
CA ASP A 156 2.12 -9.76 11.49
C ASP A 156 2.84 -10.27 12.76
N GLU A 157 2.20 -10.07 13.92
CA GLU A 157 2.75 -10.42 15.23
C GLU A 157 3.07 -11.91 15.41
N ALA A 158 2.33 -12.81 14.73
CA ALA A 158 2.52 -14.24 14.85
C ALA A 158 3.90 -14.69 14.34
N TYR A 159 4.47 -13.98 13.37
CA TYR A 159 5.83 -14.24 12.87
C TYR A 159 6.89 -14.09 13.95
N TYR A 160 6.67 -13.22 14.94
CA TYR A 160 7.62 -12.98 16.03
C TYR A 160 7.49 -13.98 17.16
N ARG A 161 6.32 -14.60 17.40
CA ARG A 161 6.06 -15.46 18.57
C ARG A 161 5.88 -16.94 18.27
N GLU A 162 5.36 -17.32 17.08
CA GLU A 162 5.03 -18.73 16.82
C GLU A 162 6.25 -19.54 16.38
N ASP A 163 6.41 -20.74 16.96
CA ASP A 163 7.59 -21.59 16.75
C ASP A 163 7.78 -22.01 15.29
N HIS A 164 6.70 -22.20 14.54
CA HIS A 164 6.80 -22.61 13.15
C HIS A 164 7.38 -21.53 12.22
N TYR A 165 7.41 -20.26 12.65
CA TYR A 165 8.08 -19.17 11.95
C TYR A 165 9.55 -18.98 12.36
N ALA A 166 10.11 -19.82 13.23
CA ALA A 166 11.52 -19.69 13.61
C ALA A 166 12.50 -19.66 12.41
N PRO A 167 12.33 -20.50 11.36
CA PRO A 167 13.19 -20.41 10.17
C PRO A 167 13.07 -19.09 9.42
N ILE A 168 11.89 -18.46 9.44
CA ILE A 168 11.68 -17.14 8.84
C ILE A 168 12.42 -16.06 9.64
N ARG A 169 12.35 -16.11 10.98
CA ARG A 169 13.11 -15.19 11.85
C ARG A 169 14.62 -15.31 11.67
N GLU A 170 15.13 -16.54 11.50
CA GLU A 170 16.55 -16.77 11.21
C GLU A 170 16.95 -16.13 9.87
N ALA A 171 16.17 -16.35 8.82
CA ALA A 171 16.41 -15.74 7.50
C ALA A 171 16.27 -14.20 7.54
N TYR A 172 15.35 -13.69 8.35
CA TYR A 172 15.15 -12.24 8.55
C TYR A 172 16.40 -11.61 9.22
N VAL A 173 16.96 -12.22 10.25
CA VAL A 173 18.22 -11.77 10.87
C VAL A 173 19.36 -11.72 9.85
N GLU A 174 19.50 -12.73 8.99
CA GLU A 174 20.51 -12.74 7.91
C GLU A 174 20.31 -11.58 6.91
N MET A 175 19.05 -11.33 6.52
CA MET A 175 18.71 -10.21 5.64
C MET A 175 19.07 -8.86 6.28
N VAL A 176 18.63 -8.62 7.52
CA VAL A 176 18.92 -7.37 8.25
C VAL A 176 20.42 -7.17 8.43
N ALA A 177 21.16 -8.23 8.80
CA ALA A 177 22.63 -8.15 8.94
C ALA A 177 23.30 -7.74 7.63
N LYS A 178 22.84 -8.29 6.49
CA LYS A 178 23.35 -7.93 5.17
C LYS A 178 23.01 -6.48 4.81
N GLN A 179 21.78 -6.02 5.12
CA GLN A 179 21.38 -4.61 4.90
C GLN A 179 22.21 -3.63 5.73
N LEU A 180 22.46 -3.94 7.00
CA LEU A 180 23.31 -3.12 7.87
C LEU A 180 24.75 -3.01 7.32
N LYS A 181 25.28 -4.08 6.75
CA LYS A 181 26.62 -4.05 6.10
C LYS A 181 26.61 -3.22 4.82
N ASN A 182 25.63 -3.41 3.96
CA ASN A 182 25.47 -2.63 2.73
C ASN A 182 25.38 -1.14 3.06
N ALA A 183 24.68 -0.78 4.15
CA ALA A 183 24.53 0.59 4.62
C ALA A 183 25.74 1.12 5.43
N HIS A 184 26.80 0.33 5.60
CA HIS A 184 27.99 0.69 6.41
C HIS A 184 27.66 1.01 7.90
N LEU A 185 26.58 0.43 8.43
CA LEU A 185 26.12 0.62 9.81
C LEU A 185 26.68 -0.44 10.78
N ALA A 186 27.42 -1.41 10.29
CA ALA A 186 28.09 -2.43 11.07
C ALA A 186 29.58 -2.48 10.75
N ALA A 187 30.40 -2.70 11.78
CA ALA A 187 31.87 -2.74 11.66
C ALA A 187 32.37 -4.00 10.92
N ASP A 188 31.71 -5.13 11.15
CA ASP A 188 32.02 -6.42 10.55
C ASP A 188 30.80 -7.36 10.58
N ASP A 189 30.96 -8.63 10.17
CA ASP A 189 29.89 -9.62 10.12
C ASP A 189 29.35 -9.98 11.51
N GLU A 190 30.20 -10.04 12.53
CA GLU A 190 29.79 -10.37 13.89
C GLU A 190 28.93 -9.25 14.49
N ASP A 191 29.34 -8.00 14.30
CA ASP A 191 28.61 -6.82 14.72
C ASP A 191 27.27 -6.72 13.97
N ALA A 192 27.24 -6.94 12.65
CA ALA A 192 26.02 -6.92 11.84
C ALA A 192 24.98 -7.94 12.36
N HIS A 193 25.40 -9.17 12.62
CA HIS A 193 24.50 -10.19 13.17
C HIS A 193 24.05 -9.88 14.61
N ALA A 194 24.92 -9.29 15.43
CA ALA A 194 24.56 -8.86 16.78
C ALA A 194 23.49 -7.76 16.74
N GLN A 195 23.67 -6.75 15.88
CA GLN A 195 22.69 -5.68 15.66
C GLN A 195 21.38 -6.22 15.09
N ALA A 196 21.42 -7.12 14.11
CA ALA A 196 20.22 -7.72 13.51
C ALA A 196 19.40 -8.54 14.52
N LYS A 197 20.04 -9.31 15.39
CA LYS A 197 19.36 -10.03 16.48
C LYS A 197 18.73 -9.07 17.49
N ARG A 198 19.46 -8.01 17.85
CA ARG A 198 18.95 -6.97 18.74
C ARG A 198 17.75 -6.24 18.13
N PHE A 199 17.79 -5.98 16.82
CA PHE A 199 16.68 -5.40 16.09
C PHE A 199 15.45 -6.32 16.12
N LEU A 200 15.58 -7.62 15.84
CA LEU A 200 14.50 -8.60 15.97
C LEU A 200 13.90 -8.62 17.39
N ASP A 201 14.75 -8.50 18.44
CA ASP A 201 14.28 -8.42 19.82
C ASP A 201 13.44 -7.14 20.06
N VAL A 202 13.84 -6.01 19.46
CA VAL A 202 13.09 -4.75 19.53
C VAL A 202 11.73 -4.90 18.89
N GLU A 203 11.66 -5.40 17.65
CA GLU A 203 10.38 -5.64 16.97
C GLU A 203 9.53 -6.69 17.69
N THR A 204 10.13 -7.73 18.28
CA THR A 204 9.40 -8.73 19.09
C THR A 204 8.69 -8.08 20.27
N ARG A 205 9.32 -7.08 20.91
CA ARG A 205 8.72 -6.31 22.02
C ARG A 205 7.60 -5.39 21.54
N ILE A 206 7.69 -4.84 20.34
CA ILE A 206 6.61 -4.07 19.68
C ILE A 206 5.47 -5.03 19.33
N ALA A 207 5.76 -6.14 18.64
CA ALA A 207 4.82 -7.16 18.23
C ALA A 207 4.01 -7.77 19.38
N ALA A 208 4.61 -7.87 20.57
CA ALA A 208 3.93 -8.35 21.78
C ALA A 208 2.73 -7.49 22.21
N ASN A 209 2.62 -6.25 21.68
CA ASN A 209 1.51 -5.34 21.93
C ASN A 209 0.50 -5.32 20.78
N HIS A 210 0.79 -5.94 19.64
CA HIS A 210 -0.12 -6.03 18.51
C HIS A 210 -1.29 -6.95 18.81
N TRP A 211 -2.43 -6.63 18.22
CA TRP A 211 -3.55 -7.55 18.12
C TRP A 211 -3.30 -8.55 17.00
N ASP A 212 -3.88 -9.73 17.15
CA ASP A 212 -3.82 -10.77 16.11
C ASP A 212 -4.68 -10.39 14.88
N ASN A 213 -4.33 -10.99 13.75
CA ASN A 213 -4.94 -10.74 12.43
C ASN A 213 -6.46 -11.00 12.37
N VAL A 214 -7.05 -11.74 13.31
CA VAL A 214 -8.50 -11.96 13.39
C VAL A 214 -9.16 -10.83 14.18
N SER A 215 -8.55 -10.44 15.30
CA SER A 215 -9.06 -9.37 16.17
C SER A 215 -9.08 -8.01 15.46
N THR A 216 -8.10 -7.69 14.63
CA THR A 216 -8.04 -6.44 13.83
C THR A 216 -9.15 -6.32 12.79
N ARG A 217 -9.83 -7.42 12.44
CA ARG A 217 -10.99 -7.43 11.52
C ARG A 217 -12.34 -7.24 12.20
N ASP A 218 -12.38 -7.15 13.52
CA ASP A 218 -13.61 -6.91 14.28
C ASP A 218 -13.93 -5.41 14.28
N SER A 219 -14.78 -4.97 13.36
CA SER A 219 -15.16 -3.57 13.19
C SER A 219 -15.83 -2.91 14.39
N VAL A 220 -16.27 -3.70 15.39
CA VAL A 220 -16.80 -3.16 16.65
C VAL A 220 -15.66 -2.88 17.62
N LYS A 221 -14.70 -3.79 17.72
CA LYS A 221 -13.54 -3.63 18.60
C LYS A 221 -12.58 -2.54 18.11
N THR A 222 -12.41 -2.40 16.79
CA THR A 222 -11.53 -1.41 16.17
C THR A 222 -12.17 -0.02 16.05
N TYR A 223 -13.41 0.17 16.50
CA TYR A 223 -14.06 1.49 16.51
C TYR A 223 -13.94 2.15 17.89
N ASN A 224 -12.88 2.93 18.08
CA ASN A 224 -12.64 3.64 19.34
C ASN A 224 -12.41 5.13 19.07
N PRO A 225 -13.48 5.94 19.01
CA PRO A 225 -13.37 7.39 18.85
C PRO A 225 -12.56 8.00 20.00
N THR A 226 -11.53 8.74 19.67
CA THR A 226 -10.54 9.25 20.64
C THR A 226 -10.27 10.72 20.32
N ASP A 227 -10.32 11.59 21.32
CA ASP A 227 -9.93 12.98 21.17
C ASP A 227 -8.41 13.15 21.29
N TYR A 228 -7.92 14.33 20.89
CA TYR A 228 -6.49 14.63 20.87
C TYR A 228 -5.83 14.49 22.25
N ALA A 229 -6.50 14.92 23.32
CA ALA A 229 -5.94 14.86 24.66
C ALA A 229 -5.77 13.41 25.15
N ASP A 230 -6.78 12.57 24.90
CA ASP A 230 -6.72 11.15 25.23
C ASP A 230 -5.67 10.42 24.38
N LEU A 231 -5.57 10.75 23.09
CA LEU A 231 -4.54 10.21 22.21
C LEU A 231 -3.11 10.55 22.70
N CYS A 232 -2.87 11.82 23.05
CA CYS A 232 -1.60 12.24 23.65
C CYS A 232 -1.32 11.55 24.99
N ALA A 233 -2.34 11.28 25.79
CA ALA A 233 -2.20 10.55 27.06
C ALA A 233 -1.81 9.07 26.82
N MET A 234 -2.31 8.43 25.77
CA MET A 234 -1.91 7.06 25.39
C MET A 234 -0.45 6.96 24.98
N LEU A 235 0.14 8.01 24.39
CA LEU A 235 1.49 8.09 23.85
C LEU A 235 2.37 9.15 24.56
N ALA A 236 2.17 9.34 25.86
CA ALA A 236 2.81 10.41 26.62
C ALA A 236 4.36 10.29 26.71
N ASP A 237 4.91 9.08 26.79
CA ASP A 237 6.36 8.85 26.80
C ASP A 237 6.98 8.88 25.39
N VAL A 238 6.17 8.65 24.33
CA VAL A 238 6.56 8.88 22.91
C VAL A 238 6.60 10.38 22.62
N ASP A 239 5.77 11.19 23.31
CA ASP A 239 5.58 12.62 23.06
C ASP A 239 4.97 12.90 21.67
N LEU A 240 3.74 12.37 21.48
CA LEU A 240 3.01 12.51 20.22
C LEU A 240 2.87 13.97 19.79
N ASP A 241 2.72 14.89 20.74
CA ASP A 241 2.59 16.31 20.48
C ASP A 241 3.82 16.89 19.80
N ALA A 242 5.02 16.52 20.30
CA ALA A 242 6.29 16.92 19.68
C ALA A 242 6.52 16.25 18.32
N TRP A 243 6.03 15.01 18.15
CA TRP A 243 6.10 14.30 16.87
C TRP A 243 5.24 14.96 15.80
N ILE A 244 3.98 15.31 16.12
CA ILE A 244 3.08 16.02 15.20
C ILE A 244 3.61 17.41 14.85
N ASP A 245 4.18 18.16 15.81
CA ASP A 245 4.78 19.45 15.56
C ASP A 245 5.99 19.36 14.62
N ALA A 246 6.83 18.36 14.80
CA ALA A 246 7.97 18.15 13.91
C ALA A 246 7.53 17.77 12.50
N TRP A 247 6.48 16.95 12.39
CA TRP A 247 5.86 16.61 11.11
C TRP A 247 5.28 17.84 10.40
N GLN A 248 4.48 18.65 11.10
CA GLN A 248 3.96 19.91 10.58
C GLN A 248 5.08 20.83 10.07
N ASN A 249 6.11 21.04 10.88
CA ASN A 249 7.23 21.93 10.53
C ASN A 249 7.99 21.44 9.28
N ALA A 250 8.23 20.13 9.17
CA ALA A 250 8.90 19.54 8.01
C ALA A 250 8.03 19.64 6.75
N TYR A 251 6.73 19.39 6.88
CA TYR A 251 5.78 19.55 5.78
C TYR A 251 5.74 20.99 5.28
N ASP A 252 5.62 21.97 6.17
CA ASP A 252 5.55 23.39 5.83
C ASP A 252 6.85 23.91 5.20
N ALA A 253 8.00 23.35 5.61
CA ALA A 253 9.30 23.74 5.05
C ALA A 253 9.50 23.24 3.61
N THR A 254 8.84 22.14 3.24
CA THR A 254 8.99 21.49 1.93
C THR A 254 7.88 21.84 0.94
N THR A 255 6.70 22.22 1.43
CA THR A 255 5.59 22.64 0.56
C THR A 255 5.75 24.06 0.06
N ALA A 256 5.56 24.26 -1.26
CA ALA A 256 5.55 25.58 -1.83
C ALA A 256 4.39 26.42 -1.26
N ALA A 257 4.57 27.72 -1.12
CA ALA A 257 3.58 28.68 -0.60
C ALA A 257 2.21 28.67 -1.34
N ALA A 258 2.07 27.92 -2.41
CA ALA A 258 0.84 27.74 -3.18
C ALA A 258 -0.08 26.62 -2.65
N VAL A 259 0.40 25.76 -1.76
CA VAL A 259 -0.41 24.69 -1.13
C VAL A 259 -1.13 25.30 0.08
N GLN A 260 -2.42 24.98 0.24
CA GLN A 260 -3.17 25.44 1.40
C GLN A 260 -2.52 24.93 2.69
N PRO A 261 -2.28 25.82 3.70
CA PRO A 261 -1.73 25.38 4.97
C PRO A 261 -2.67 24.37 5.62
N LEU A 262 -2.10 23.28 6.13
CA LEU A 262 -2.79 22.27 6.90
C LEU A 262 -2.53 22.47 8.39
N ASP A 263 -3.51 22.18 9.23
CA ASP A 263 -3.38 22.15 10.68
C ASP A 263 -3.33 20.69 11.13
N PHE A 264 -2.13 20.14 11.33
CA PHE A 264 -1.97 18.73 11.66
C PHE A 264 -2.59 18.40 13.03
N ARG A 265 -2.41 19.24 14.05
CA ARG A 265 -3.06 19.03 15.34
C ARG A 265 -4.59 19.05 15.22
N GLY A 266 -5.12 19.95 14.39
CA GLY A 266 -6.55 19.97 14.06
C GLY A 266 -7.01 18.68 13.36
N CYS A 267 -6.20 18.09 12.51
CA CYS A 267 -6.50 16.81 11.87
C CYS A 267 -6.64 15.67 12.89
N PHE A 268 -5.86 15.70 13.97
CA PHE A 268 -5.92 14.68 15.03
C PHE A 268 -6.91 15.01 16.16
N SER A 269 -7.71 16.09 16.03
CA SER A 269 -8.68 16.48 17.06
C SER A 269 -9.75 15.45 17.37
N HIS A 270 -10.08 14.62 16.41
CA HIS A 270 -10.96 13.45 16.51
C HIS A 270 -10.43 12.33 15.64
N THR A 271 -10.04 11.22 16.24
CA THR A 271 -9.45 10.08 15.58
C THR A 271 -10.19 8.78 15.91
N ILE A 272 -10.08 7.80 15.05
CA ILE A 272 -10.50 6.43 15.36
C ILE A 272 -9.26 5.60 15.64
N VAL A 273 -9.07 5.19 16.88
CA VAL A 273 -7.98 4.29 17.28
C VAL A 273 -8.45 2.85 17.11
N HIS A 274 -7.78 2.07 16.27
CA HIS A 274 -8.18 0.68 16.01
C HIS A 274 -7.78 -0.23 17.17
N GLU A 275 -6.57 -0.13 17.67
CA GLU A 275 -6.02 -0.98 18.72
C GLU A 275 -5.52 -0.13 19.91
N PRO A 276 -6.43 0.34 20.83
CA PRO A 276 -6.03 1.21 21.94
C PRO A 276 -4.98 0.60 22.88
N SER A 277 -5.03 -0.73 23.10
CA SER A 277 -4.05 -1.42 23.92
C SER A 277 -2.67 -1.49 23.28
N PHE A 278 -2.58 -1.48 21.92
CA PHE A 278 -1.32 -1.34 21.23
C PHE A 278 -0.66 -0.01 21.54
N LEU A 279 -1.38 1.12 21.43
CA LEU A 279 -0.80 2.45 21.71
C LEU A 279 -0.26 2.55 23.14
N THR A 280 -1.03 2.07 24.12
CA THR A 280 -0.57 2.08 25.52
C THR A 280 0.62 1.14 25.75
N GLY A 281 0.64 0.00 25.06
CA GLY A 281 1.75 -0.95 25.09
C GLY A 281 3.01 -0.39 24.38
N LEU A 282 2.84 0.26 23.24
CA LEU A 282 3.92 0.97 22.54
C LEU A 282 4.53 2.07 23.41
N ASN A 283 3.69 2.85 24.10
CA ASN A 283 4.16 3.87 25.04
C ASN A 283 4.99 3.28 26.18
N ALA A 284 4.55 2.16 26.76
CA ALA A 284 5.29 1.47 27.80
C ALA A 284 6.61 0.92 27.27
N PHE A 285 6.60 0.30 26.07
CA PHE A 285 7.81 -0.14 25.39
C PHE A 285 8.78 1.04 25.15
N TRP A 286 8.31 2.16 24.60
CA TRP A 286 9.12 3.35 24.33
C TRP A 286 9.80 3.87 25.61
N LYS A 287 9.05 3.91 26.71
CA LYS A 287 9.58 4.32 28.02
C LYS A 287 10.71 3.43 28.48
N GLU A 288 10.59 2.10 28.35
CA GLU A 288 11.54 1.11 28.86
C GLU A 288 12.72 0.87 27.93
N ALA A 289 12.55 0.99 26.61
CA ALA A 289 13.59 0.76 25.63
C ALA A 289 14.78 1.72 25.83
N SER A 290 15.98 1.26 25.53
CA SER A 290 17.14 2.16 25.49
C SER A 290 17.08 3.07 24.26
N LEU A 291 17.71 4.24 24.33
CA LEU A 291 17.83 5.12 23.16
C LEU A 291 18.52 4.41 21.99
N ASP A 292 19.53 3.59 22.29
CA ASP A 292 20.26 2.84 21.27
C ASP A 292 19.41 1.75 20.60
N ASP A 293 18.45 1.13 21.31
CA ASP A 293 17.49 0.20 20.71
C ASP A 293 16.54 0.92 19.75
N LEU A 294 16.03 2.08 20.17
CA LEU A 294 15.12 2.88 19.35
C LEU A 294 15.83 3.45 18.12
N LYS A 295 17.07 3.90 18.26
CA LYS A 295 17.90 4.33 17.12
C LYS A 295 18.19 3.18 16.16
N LEU A 296 18.51 2.00 16.69
CA LEU A 296 18.73 0.82 15.84
C LEU A 296 17.47 0.47 15.06
N TRP A 297 16.30 0.45 15.73
CA TRP A 297 15.02 0.24 15.08
C TRP A 297 14.79 1.25 13.95
N ALA A 298 14.95 2.53 14.21
CA ALA A 298 14.74 3.59 13.23
C ALA A 298 15.71 3.48 12.03
N ARG A 299 17.01 3.21 12.27
CA ARG A 299 18.01 3.04 11.19
C ARG A 299 17.69 1.87 10.28
N VAL A 300 17.32 0.72 10.86
CA VAL A 300 16.99 -0.47 10.05
C VAL A 300 15.76 -0.24 9.21
N HIS A 301 14.70 0.37 9.78
CA HIS A 301 13.50 0.71 9.03
C HIS A 301 13.77 1.75 7.93
N VAL A 302 14.64 2.74 8.15
CA VAL A 302 15.08 3.66 7.07
C VAL A 302 15.75 2.89 5.93
N VAL A 303 16.66 1.98 6.25
CA VAL A 303 17.39 1.20 5.23
C VAL A 303 16.44 0.28 4.46
N ILE A 304 15.60 -0.50 5.17
CA ILE A 304 14.68 -1.46 4.54
C ILE A 304 13.59 -0.73 3.74
N GLY A 305 13.02 0.34 4.29
CA GLY A 305 11.98 1.13 3.62
C GLY A 305 12.45 1.84 2.36
N SER A 306 13.77 2.13 2.27
CA SER A 306 14.37 2.84 1.12
C SER A 306 15.08 1.93 0.11
N THR A 307 14.94 0.61 0.20
CA THR A 307 15.72 -0.35 -0.64
C THR A 307 15.60 -0.13 -2.15
N LEU A 308 14.51 0.45 -2.64
CA LEU A 308 14.34 0.77 -4.06
C LEU A 308 15.09 2.03 -4.51
N GLU A 309 15.44 2.89 -3.56
CA GLU A 309 16.13 4.17 -3.73
C GLU A 309 17.65 4.03 -3.54
N LEU A 310 18.09 2.87 -3.06
CA LEU A 310 19.46 2.51 -2.75
C LEU A 310 20.07 1.64 -3.86
N PRO A 311 21.43 1.47 -3.89
CA PRO A 311 22.10 0.61 -4.83
C PRO A 311 21.50 -0.79 -4.95
N HIS A 312 21.62 -1.41 -6.12
CA HIS A 312 20.92 -2.65 -6.47
C HIS A 312 21.13 -3.80 -5.48
N GLU A 313 22.26 -3.87 -4.77
CA GLU A 313 22.50 -4.89 -3.75
C GLU A 313 21.51 -4.86 -2.56
N PHE A 314 20.91 -3.69 -2.27
CA PHE A 314 19.87 -3.58 -1.25
C PHE A 314 18.55 -4.22 -1.72
N ASP A 315 18.17 -3.95 -2.95
CA ASP A 315 16.99 -4.53 -3.58
C ASP A 315 17.10 -6.05 -3.77
N GLU A 316 18.28 -6.55 -4.18
CA GLU A 316 18.57 -7.98 -4.26
C GLU A 316 18.46 -8.66 -2.89
N THR A 317 19.03 -8.04 -1.85
CA THR A 317 18.98 -8.56 -0.47
C THR A 317 17.53 -8.62 0.03
N ASN A 318 16.74 -7.59 -0.25
CA ASN A 318 15.33 -7.52 0.08
C ASN A 318 14.53 -8.62 -0.64
N PHE A 319 14.77 -8.81 -1.93
CA PHE A 319 14.12 -9.86 -2.72
C PHE A 319 14.47 -11.28 -2.24
N ASP A 320 15.71 -11.53 -1.86
CA ASP A 320 16.14 -12.83 -1.33
C ASP A 320 15.33 -13.26 -0.08
N PHE A 321 14.91 -12.31 0.72
CA PHE A 321 14.04 -12.57 1.87
C PHE A 321 12.55 -12.51 1.51
N TYR A 322 12.02 -11.35 1.13
CA TYR A 322 10.57 -11.16 0.94
C TYR A 322 10.04 -11.87 -0.31
N GLY A 323 10.83 -11.92 -1.38
CA GLY A 323 10.46 -12.61 -2.62
C GLY A 323 10.66 -14.10 -2.52
N LYS A 324 11.89 -14.55 -2.25
CA LYS A 324 12.22 -15.99 -2.27
C LYS A 324 11.76 -16.69 -1.00
N THR A 325 12.18 -16.22 0.17
CA THR A 325 11.95 -16.93 1.43
C THR A 325 10.49 -16.83 1.90
N LEU A 326 9.93 -15.63 1.88
CA LEU A 326 8.58 -15.38 2.40
C LEU A 326 7.49 -15.73 1.38
N SER A 327 7.66 -15.34 0.10
CA SER A 327 6.64 -15.48 -0.94
C SER A 327 6.86 -16.66 -1.89
N GLY A 328 7.99 -17.38 -1.81
CA GLY A 328 8.29 -18.55 -2.63
C GLY A 328 8.56 -18.27 -4.11
N GLN A 329 8.86 -17.04 -4.49
CA GLN A 329 9.29 -16.68 -5.83
C GLN A 329 10.73 -17.17 -6.06
N LYS A 330 11.06 -17.59 -7.28
CA LYS A 330 12.41 -18.03 -7.62
C LYS A 330 13.27 -16.90 -8.18
N GLU A 331 12.64 -16.00 -8.95
CA GLU A 331 13.28 -14.87 -9.61
C GLU A 331 12.51 -13.58 -9.36
N GLN A 332 13.22 -12.47 -9.30
CA GLN A 332 12.61 -11.16 -9.18
C GLN A 332 11.93 -10.78 -10.50
N ARG A 333 10.76 -10.15 -10.40
CA ARG A 333 10.08 -9.60 -11.56
C ARG A 333 10.99 -8.57 -12.26
N VAL A 334 11.01 -8.60 -13.59
CA VAL A 334 11.79 -7.66 -14.39
C VAL A 334 11.46 -6.21 -14.01
N ARG A 335 12.49 -5.35 -14.01
CA ARG A 335 12.42 -4.01 -13.43
C ARG A 335 11.30 -3.16 -14.02
N TRP A 336 11.06 -3.21 -15.33
CA TRP A 336 9.98 -2.44 -15.93
C TRP A 336 8.57 -2.81 -15.39
N LYS A 337 8.28 -4.10 -15.11
CA LYS A 337 7.02 -4.52 -14.48
C LYS A 337 6.88 -3.95 -13.07
N ARG A 338 7.98 -3.88 -12.34
CA ARG A 338 8.05 -3.27 -11.02
C ARG A 338 7.85 -1.76 -11.11
N GLY A 339 8.42 -1.11 -12.14
CA GLY A 339 8.19 0.31 -12.43
C GLY A 339 6.73 0.62 -12.76
N VAL A 340 6.05 -0.22 -13.53
CA VAL A 340 4.59 -0.09 -13.76
C VAL A 340 3.81 -0.23 -12.45
N SER A 341 4.18 -1.20 -11.59
CA SER A 341 3.54 -1.37 -10.29
C SER A 341 3.73 -0.14 -9.39
N LEU A 342 4.93 0.43 -9.37
CA LEU A 342 5.26 1.65 -8.63
C LEU A 342 4.40 2.84 -9.10
N VAL A 343 4.34 3.08 -10.41
CA VAL A 343 3.51 4.14 -11.01
C VAL A 343 2.04 3.96 -10.63
N ASN A 344 1.54 2.72 -10.72
CA ASN A 344 0.15 2.41 -10.34
C ASN A 344 -0.12 2.70 -8.84
N GLY A 345 0.85 2.49 -7.97
CA GLY A 345 0.71 2.80 -6.54
C GLY A 345 0.71 4.30 -6.22
N ILE A 346 1.46 5.10 -6.95
CA ILE A 346 1.70 6.51 -6.62
C ILE A 346 0.83 7.46 -7.44
N CYS A 347 0.81 7.31 -8.77
CA CYS A 347 0.10 8.21 -9.67
C CYS A 347 -0.67 7.46 -10.78
N GLY A 348 -1.28 6.34 -10.41
CA GLY A 348 -1.92 5.42 -11.35
C GLY A 348 -3.09 6.01 -12.13
N GLU A 349 -3.78 7.05 -11.64
CA GLU A 349 -4.84 7.71 -12.40
C GLU A 349 -4.27 8.65 -13.49
N ASP A 350 -3.04 9.16 -13.36
CA ASP A 350 -2.39 9.97 -14.38
C ASP A 350 -2.20 9.15 -15.67
N VAL A 351 -1.59 7.97 -15.57
CA VAL A 351 -1.47 7.05 -16.70
C VAL A 351 -2.79 6.35 -17.04
N GLY A 352 -3.64 6.11 -16.04
CA GLY A 352 -4.96 5.49 -16.18
C GLY A 352 -5.89 6.25 -17.13
N ARG A 353 -5.78 7.57 -17.15
CA ARG A 353 -6.52 8.45 -18.10
C ARG A 353 -6.18 8.13 -19.56
N GLU A 354 -4.90 7.88 -19.86
CA GLU A 354 -4.46 7.48 -21.20
C GLU A 354 -4.80 6.03 -21.51
N TYR A 355 -4.66 5.14 -20.52
CA TYR A 355 -5.07 3.75 -20.64
C TYR A 355 -6.54 3.59 -21.04
N VAL A 356 -7.44 4.32 -20.39
CA VAL A 356 -8.87 4.28 -20.67
C VAL A 356 -9.19 4.70 -22.11
N LYS A 357 -8.56 5.77 -22.59
CA LYS A 357 -8.78 6.25 -23.98
C LYS A 357 -8.46 5.19 -25.02
N ARG A 358 -7.50 4.30 -24.75
CA ARG A 358 -6.98 3.31 -25.70
C ARG A 358 -7.59 1.93 -25.54
N HIS A 359 -7.83 1.51 -24.28
CA HIS A 359 -8.09 0.11 -23.94
C HIS A 359 -9.47 -0.13 -23.29
N PHE A 360 -10.14 0.91 -22.81
CA PHE A 360 -11.47 0.75 -22.19
C PHE A 360 -12.50 1.75 -22.77
N PRO A 361 -13.04 1.49 -23.95
CA PRO A 361 -13.97 2.40 -24.62
C PRO A 361 -15.27 2.59 -23.82
N GLU A 362 -15.86 3.78 -23.94
CA GLU A 362 -17.10 4.15 -23.23
C GLU A 362 -18.23 3.15 -23.43
N THR A 363 -18.32 2.53 -24.61
CA THR A 363 -19.32 1.49 -24.91
C THR A 363 -19.16 0.26 -24.01
N SER A 364 -17.94 -0.07 -23.57
CA SER A 364 -17.69 -1.18 -22.63
C SER A 364 -18.16 -0.79 -21.23
N LYS A 365 -17.87 0.43 -20.79
CA LYS A 365 -18.36 0.98 -19.52
C LYS A 365 -19.89 0.93 -19.46
N GLN A 366 -20.56 1.47 -20.49
CA GLN A 366 -22.03 1.50 -20.57
C GLN A 366 -22.65 0.10 -20.50
N ARG A 367 -22.05 -0.91 -21.17
CA ARG A 367 -22.53 -2.29 -21.10
C ARG A 367 -22.38 -2.90 -19.71
N MET A 368 -21.29 -2.61 -19.03
CA MET A 368 -21.08 -3.06 -17.66
C MET A 368 -22.01 -2.35 -16.68
N GLU A 369 -22.24 -1.04 -16.85
CA GLU A 369 -23.22 -0.29 -16.06
C GLU A 369 -24.64 -0.86 -16.25
N GLN A 370 -25.00 -1.22 -17.47
CA GLN A 370 -26.28 -1.89 -17.74
C GLN A 370 -26.36 -3.26 -17.07
N LEU A 371 -25.29 -4.07 -17.11
CA LEU A 371 -25.23 -5.35 -16.42
C LEU A 371 -25.45 -5.18 -14.91
N VAL A 372 -24.74 -4.24 -14.29
CA VAL A 372 -24.87 -3.95 -12.86
C VAL A 372 -26.26 -3.43 -12.51
N GLY A 373 -26.84 -2.55 -13.36
CA GLY A 373 -28.22 -2.10 -13.23
C GLY A 373 -29.22 -3.27 -13.23
N ASN A 374 -29.06 -4.21 -14.14
CA ASN A 374 -29.91 -5.42 -14.21
C ASN A 374 -29.75 -6.29 -12.95
N LEU A 375 -28.53 -6.39 -12.38
CA LEU A 375 -28.30 -7.11 -11.12
C LEU A 375 -29.00 -6.41 -9.94
N ILE A 376 -28.92 -5.08 -9.85
CA ILE A 376 -29.61 -4.30 -8.80
C ILE A 376 -31.12 -4.50 -8.91
N ASP A 377 -31.68 -4.49 -10.11
CA ASP A 377 -33.11 -4.74 -10.34
C ASP A 377 -33.51 -6.16 -9.93
N ALA A 378 -32.68 -7.17 -10.24
CA ALA A 378 -32.89 -8.54 -9.82
C ALA A 378 -32.85 -8.68 -8.27
N TYR A 379 -31.91 -7.99 -7.59
CA TYR A 379 -31.88 -7.94 -6.13
C TYR A 379 -33.12 -7.27 -5.55
N ARG A 380 -33.61 -6.17 -6.14
CA ARG A 380 -34.85 -5.51 -5.72
C ARG A 380 -36.02 -6.48 -5.77
N VAL A 381 -36.19 -7.23 -6.85
CA VAL A 381 -37.22 -8.25 -6.98
C VAL A 381 -37.06 -9.37 -5.97
N SER A 382 -35.84 -9.89 -5.79
CA SER A 382 -35.53 -10.96 -4.85
C SER A 382 -35.83 -10.57 -3.40
N ILE A 383 -35.40 -9.39 -2.96
CA ILE A 383 -35.67 -8.86 -1.62
C ILE A 383 -37.17 -8.68 -1.40
N SER A 384 -37.89 -8.06 -2.36
CA SER A 384 -39.33 -7.82 -2.28
C SER A 384 -40.12 -9.11 -2.13
N ASN A 385 -39.73 -10.16 -2.83
CA ASN A 385 -40.40 -11.46 -2.85
C ASN A 385 -39.87 -12.46 -1.79
N SER A 386 -38.91 -12.06 -0.97
CA SER A 386 -38.35 -12.92 0.07
C SER A 386 -39.44 -13.38 1.06
N THR A 387 -39.50 -14.68 1.35
CA THR A 387 -40.47 -15.26 2.28
C THR A 387 -39.95 -15.38 3.71
N TRP A 388 -38.67 -15.15 3.92
CA TRP A 388 -38.01 -15.25 5.22
C TRP A 388 -37.67 -13.89 5.85
N LEU A 389 -37.68 -12.82 5.08
CA LEU A 389 -37.53 -11.46 5.60
C LEU A 389 -38.88 -10.88 6.02
N GLY A 390 -38.96 -10.29 7.20
CA GLY A 390 -40.11 -9.48 7.65
C GLY A 390 -40.17 -8.16 6.86
N ASP A 391 -41.34 -7.51 6.86
CA ASP A 391 -41.61 -6.30 6.09
C ASP A 391 -40.67 -5.13 6.44
N GLU A 392 -40.37 -4.94 7.73
CA GLU A 392 -39.40 -3.93 8.19
C GLU A 392 -38.00 -4.19 7.64
N THR A 393 -37.55 -5.45 7.70
CA THR A 393 -36.23 -5.84 7.19
C THR A 393 -36.15 -5.68 5.67
N LYS A 394 -37.22 -6.03 4.94
CA LYS A 394 -37.31 -5.78 3.49
C LYS A 394 -37.18 -4.30 3.16
N ALA A 395 -37.90 -3.44 3.90
CA ALA A 395 -37.84 -2.00 3.69
C ALA A 395 -36.40 -1.47 3.89
N LYS A 396 -35.72 -1.86 4.98
CA LYS A 396 -34.32 -1.49 5.24
C LYS A 396 -33.34 -2.04 4.18
N ALA A 397 -33.55 -3.26 3.73
CA ALA A 397 -32.71 -3.87 2.69
C ALA A 397 -32.89 -3.17 1.34
N LEU A 398 -34.13 -2.78 0.99
CA LEU A 398 -34.40 -2.00 -0.23
C LEU A 398 -33.86 -0.57 -0.12
N GLU A 399 -33.94 0.05 1.04
CA GLU A 399 -33.31 1.34 1.31
C GLU A 399 -31.79 1.25 1.13
N LYS A 400 -31.13 0.25 1.72
CA LYS A 400 -29.70 -0.01 1.52
C LYS A 400 -29.36 -0.19 0.05
N LEU A 401 -30.14 -1.02 -0.69
CA LEU A 401 -29.93 -1.24 -2.12
C LEU A 401 -30.04 0.05 -2.93
N SER A 402 -30.93 0.98 -2.55
CA SER A 402 -31.08 2.27 -3.24
C SER A 402 -29.91 3.24 -3.03
N LYS A 403 -29.08 3.00 -2.01
CA LYS A 403 -27.90 3.81 -1.69
C LYS A 403 -26.60 3.27 -2.31
N PHE A 404 -26.66 2.15 -3.05
CA PHE A 404 -25.51 1.61 -3.77
C PHE A 404 -25.02 2.58 -4.83
N VAL A 405 -23.73 2.87 -4.83
CA VAL A 405 -23.05 3.69 -5.84
C VAL A 405 -22.09 2.79 -6.62
N PRO A 406 -22.49 2.27 -7.79
CA PRO A 406 -21.60 1.45 -8.61
C PRO A 406 -20.45 2.28 -9.19
N LYS A 407 -19.20 1.81 -9.02
CA LYS A 407 -18.00 2.39 -9.64
C LYS A 407 -17.49 1.40 -10.69
N ILE A 408 -17.71 1.70 -11.97
CA ILE A 408 -17.47 0.77 -13.08
C ILE A 408 -16.42 1.34 -14.03
N GLY A 409 -15.33 0.59 -14.21
CA GLY A 409 -14.31 0.84 -15.21
C GLY A 409 -13.39 2.01 -14.87
N TYR A 410 -13.89 3.24 -14.83
CA TYR A 410 -13.10 4.43 -14.54
C TYR A 410 -13.92 5.59 -14.00
N THR A 411 -13.25 6.50 -13.28
CA THR A 411 -13.84 7.71 -12.71
C THR A 411 -14.16 8.76 -13.78
N ASN A 412 -15.16 9.61 -13.49
CA ASN A 412 -15.41 10.84 -14.24
C ASN A 412 -14.66 12.05 -13.62
N HIS A 413 -14.15 11.90 -12.36
CA HIS A 413 -13.45 12.92 -11.62
C HIS A 413 -12.04 12.41 -11.29
N TRP A 414 -11.10 12.66 -12.21
CA TRP A 414 -9.72 12.24 -12.09
C TRP A 414 -8.99 13.01 -10.98
N ARG A 415 -8.15 12.32 -10.22
CA ARG A 415 -7.29 12.94 -9.23
C ARG A 415 -6.37 13.98 -9.87
N ASP A 416 -6.22 15.12 -9.21
CA ASP A 416 -5.34 16.21 -9.66
C ASP A 416 -3.92 16.00 -9.11
N TYR A 417 -3.00 15.68 -9.99
CA TYR A 417 -1.57 15.52 -9.69
C TYR A 417 -0.75 16.79 -9.95
N SER A 418 -1.37 17.96 -10.13
CA SER A 418 -0.64 19.20 -10.41
C SER A 418 0.35 19.59 -9.29
N ALA A 419 0.02 19.28 -8.04
CA ALA A 419 0.88 19.50 -6.88
C ALA A 419 1.95 18.42 -6.66
N LEU A 420 1.91 17.31 -7.38
CA LEU A 420 2.93 16.25 -7.32
C LEU A 420 4.20 16.72 -8.04
N ASP A 421 5.29 17.01 -7.33
CA ASP A 421 6.55 17.51 -7.89
C ASP A 421 7.50 16.40 -8.36
N VAL A 422 6.97 15.40 -9.06
CA VAL A 422 7.77 14.38 -9.76
C VAL A 422 8.26 14.95 -11.10
N ARG A 423 9.57 14.81 -11.37
CA ARG A 423 10.24 15.41 -12.53
C ARG A 423 11.24 14.45 -13.17
N GLU A 424 11.41 14.57 -14.50
CA GLU A 424 12.37 13.75 -15.27
C GLU A 424 13.85 14.02 -14.93
N ASP A 425 14.16 15.27 -14.52
CA ASP A 425 15.51 15.70 -14.15
C ASP A 425 15.85 15.45 -12.68
N ALA A 426 14.90 14.94 -11.90
CA ALA A 426 15.11 14.54 -10.52
C ALA A 426 15.54 13.09 -10.40
N GLY A 427 16.39 12.78 -9.43
CA GLY A 427 16.73 11.39 -9.08
C GLY A 427 15.54 10.64 -8.49
N PHE A 428 15.60 9.29 -8.54
CA PHE A 428 14.47 8.45 -8.09
C PHE A 428 14.09 8.72 -6.62
N ALA A 429 15.05 8.77 -5.70
CA ALA A 429 14.79 9.09 -4.28
C ALA A 429 14.11 10.45 -4.09
N GLN A 430 14.48 11.45 -4.89
CA GLN A 430 13.86 12.76 -4.82
C GLN A 430 12.40 12.72 -5.31
N ASN A 431 12.12 11.96 -6.37
CA ASN A 431 10.76 11.72 -6.86
C ASN A 431 9.90 10.95 -5.84
N MET A 432 10.48 9.99 -5.11
CA MET A 432 9.76 9.26 -4.05
C MET A 432 9.43 10.18 -2.87
N ARG A 433 10.37 11.00 -2.42
CA ARG A 433 10.10 12.02 -1.37
C ARG A 433 8.99 12.99 -1.78
N ALA A 434 8.99 13.45 -3.04
CA ALA A 434 7.92 14.30 -3.58
C ALA A 434 6.57 13.59 -3.62
N ALA A 435 6.55 12.28 -3.92
CA ALA A 435 5.35 11.46 -3.92
C ALA A 435 4.77 11.31 -2.50
N ASN A 436 5.60 10.99 -1.51
CA ASN A 436 5.19 10.87 -0.11
C ASN A 436 4.64 12.18 0.45
N LEU A 437 5.33 13.30 0.15
CA LEU A 437 4.89 14.63 0.56
C LEU A 437 3.52 14.99 -0.04
N TYR A 438 3.32 14.71 -1.34
CA TYR A 438 2.04 14.92 -2.02
C TYR A 438 0.93 14.08 -1.41
N GLU A 439 1.19 12.79 -1.14
CA GLU A 439 0.20 11.88 -0.54
C GLU A 439 -0.18 12.32 0.88
N THR A 440 0.79 12.68 1.71
CA THR A 440 0.56 13.26 3.05
C THR A 440 -0.39 14.46 2.98
N GLY A 441 -0.09 15.42 2.12
CA GLY A 441 -0.93 16.60 1.95
C GLY A 441 -2.32 16.29 1.41
N TYR A 442 -2.42 15.37 0.45
CA TYR A 442 -3.68 14.95 -0.12
C TYR A 442 -4.58 14.27 0.91
N GLN A 443 -4.05 13.35 1.70
CA GLN A 443 -4.82 12.63 2.71
C GLN A 443 -5.25 13.54 3.86
N LEU A 444 -4.33 14.29 4.46
CA LEU A 444 -4.67 15.18 5.59
C LEU A 444 -5.63 16.30 5.18
N ALA A 445 -5.55 16.78 3.94
CA ALA A 445 -6.50 17.77 3.43
C ALA A 445 -7.96 17.29 3.36
N LYS A 446 -8.22 15.99 3.45
CA LYS A 446 -9.58 15.41 3.50
C LYS A 446 -10.20 15.43 4.90
N VAL A 447 -9.37 15.49 5.96
CA VAL A 447 -9.83 15.40 7.35
C VAL A 447 -10.83 16.52 7.67
N GLY A 448 -11.93 16.16 8.33
CA GLY A 448 -13.03 17.05 8.69
C GLY A 448 -13.92 17.45 7.51
N LYS A 449 -13.61 17.00 6.29
CA LYS A 449 -14.45 17.25 5.11
C LYS A 449 -15.40 16.09 4.85
N ALA A 450 -16.43 16.37 4.06
CA ALA A 450 -17.34 15.32 3.60
C ALA A 450 -16.58 14.26 2.78
N VAL A 451 -16.97 13.00 2.97
CA VAL A 451 -16.47 11.89 2.17
C VAL A 451 -16.88 12.11 0.71
N ASP A 452 -15.89 12.14 -0.17
CA ASP A 452 -16.13 12.19 -1.60
C ASP A 452 -16.58 10.81 -2.11
N LYS A 453 -17.87 10.66 -2.39
CA LYS A 453 -18.43 9.41 -2.90
C LYS A 453 -18.01 9.09 -4.33
N ASP A 454 -17.43 10.05 -5.04
CA ASP A 454 -16.91 9.88 -6.41
C ASP A 454 -15.41 9.55 -6.41
N GLU A 455 -14.70 9.63 -5.27
CA GLU A 455 -13.31 9.20 -5.16
C GLU A 455 -13.15 7.70 -5.43
N TRP A 456 -12.18 7.35 -6.26
CA TRP A 456 -11.84 5.97 -6.57
C TRP A 456 -10.60 5.53 -5.77
N LEU A 457 -10.67 4.34 -5.17
CA LEU A 457 -9.57 3.73 -4.43
C LEU A 457 -8.80 2.70 -5.28
N MET A 458 -9.14 2.59 -6.56
CA MET A 458 -8.56 1.64 -7.50
C MET A 458 -8.43 2.27 -8.88
N ASN A 459 -7.26 2.11 -9.49
CA ASN A 459 -7.01 2.61 -10.83
C ASN A 459 -7.81 1.85 -11.90
N PRO A 460 -8.14 2.48 -13.04
CA PRO A 460 -8.89 1.83 -14.12
C PRO A 460 -8.24 0.59 -14.71
N GLN A 461 -6.91 0.55 -14.72
CA GLN A 461 -6.10 -0.58 -15.22
C GLN A 461 -5.95 -1.72 -14.23
N THR A 462 -6.45 -1.58 -13.01
CA THR A 462 -6.36 -2.63 -11.98
C THR A 462 -7.39 -3.72 -12.24
N VAL A 463 -6.92 -4.95 -12.37
CA VAL A 463 -7.78 -6.14 -12.56
C VAL A 463 -8.23 -6.66 -11.21
N ASN A 464 -9.20 -5.99 -10.62
CA ASN A 464 -9.77 -6.34 -9.31
C ASN A 464 -11.16 -5.72 -9.13
N ALA A 465 -11.78 -5.98 -7.97
CA ALA A 465 -13.02 -5.36 -7.51
C ALA A 465 -12.96 -5.22 -5.98
N TYR A 466 -13.67 -4.22 -5.46
CA TYR A 466 -13.80 -4.00 -4.02
C TYR A 466 -15.22 -3.56 -3.66
N TYR A 467 -15.56 -3.69 -2.37
CA TYR A 467 -16.81 -3.25 -1.77
C TYR A 467 -16.50 -2.45 -0.50
#